data_6f649196dd82acd5311fb1e32a16f275
#
_entry.id   6f649196dd82acd5311fb1e32a16f275
#
_cell.length_a   1.000
_cell.length_b   1.000
_cell.length_c   1.000
_cell.angle_alpha   90.00
_cell.angle_beta   90.00
_cell.angle_gamma   90.00
#
_symmetry.space_group_name_H-M   'P 1'
#
loop_
_entity.id
_entity.type
_entity.pdbx_description
1 polymer ?
#
loop_
_entity_poly.entity_id
_entity_poly.type
_entity_poly.pdbx_seq_one_letter_code
_entity_poly.pdbx_strand_id
1 'polypeptide(L)'
;FTTGLTCPDGQRELIPALRDLRDKKTGQLYSNQVAALRARLHELPGVEIETDLMRYFPRHYEAAHLLGYMSRVTAEDRRRRQGIYALRDMIGRTGVEQSMELTLRGTAGRALHVKDAKGHRSEAHALEVLAGGEPFERAVGGQDVWLTIDIDLQEEVRKAFRYYKSGAAAVIDPRTGEILAL
;
A
#
# COMPACT_ATOMS: atom_id res chain seq x y z
N PHE A 1 5.30 6.24 2.70
CA PHE A 1 5.65 6.27 1.25
C PHE A 1 6.72 5.22 1.02
N THR A 2 6.46 4.28 0.15
CA THR A 2 7.43 3.28 -0.30
C THR A 2 7.90 3.66 -1.69
N THR A 3 9.19 3.58 -1.93
CA THR A 3 9.77 3.84 -3.25
C THR A 3 10.19 2.53 -3.89
N GLY A 4 9.59 2.17 -5.01
CA GLY A 4 9.95 1.03 -5.84
C GLY A 4 10.83 1.44 -7.01
N LEU A 5 11.67 0.54 -7.50
CA LEU A 5 12.42 0.66 -8.74
C LEU A 5 11.79 -0.28 -9.76
N THR A 6 11.30 0.25 -10.85
CA THR A 6 10.85 -0.52 -12.00
C THR A 6 11.93 -0.51 -13.08
N CYS A 7 12.15 -1.65 -13.69
CA CYS A 7 13.08 -1.81 -14.82
C CYS A 7 12.34 -2.31 -16.03
N PRO A 8 12.68 -1.85 -17.24
CA PRO A 8 12.14 -2.42 -18.47
C PRO A 8 12.44 -3.92 -18.56
N ASP A 9 11.51 -4.67 -19.13
CA ASP A 9 11.65 -6.11 -19.33
C ASP A 9 12.95 -6.45 -20.07
N GLY A 10 13.74 -7.33 -19.46
CA GLY A 10 14.92 -7.94 -20.07
C GLY A 10 16.27 -7.70 -19.40
N GLN A 11 16.39 -6.73 -18.50
CA GLN A 11 17.66 -6.48 -17.79
C GLN A 11 17.57 -6.85 -16.31
N ARG A 12 17.49 -8.15 -16.02
CA ARG A 12 17.54 -8.65 -14.63
C ARG A 12 18.91 -8.58 -13.97
N GLU A 13 19.96 -8.32 -14.73
CA GLU A 13 21.32 -8.09 -14.20
C GLU A 13 21.55 -6.62 -13.85
N LEU A 14 20.63 -6.05 -13.14
CA LEU A 14 20.70 -4.66 -12.80
C LEU A 14 21.60 -4.40 -11.62
N ILE A 15 22.72 -3.82 -12.01
CA ILE A 15 23.61 -2.96 -11.25
C ILE A 15 23.74 -3.42 -9.79
N PRO A 16 24.85 -4.11 -9.46
CA PRO A 16 25.16 -4.52 -8.08
C PRO A 16 24.94 -3.39 -7.05
N ALA A 17 25.24 -2.16 -7.44
CA ALA A 17 25.04 -0.96 -6.64
C ALA A 17 23.57 -0.70 -6.21
N LEU A 18 22.57 -1.14 -6.98
CA LEU A 18 21.16 -0.99 -6.62
C LEU A 18 20.67 -2.10 -5.68
N ARG A 19 21.34 -3.25 -5.64
CA ARG A 19 21.05 -4.34 -4.74
C ARG A 19 21.34 -4.00 -3.29
N ASP A 20 22.42 -3.27 -3.06
CA ASP A 20 22.86 -2.86 -1.72
C ASP A 20 22.09 -1.67 -1.16
N LEU A 21 21.33 -0.97 -2.00
CA LEU A 21 20.50 0.16 -1.60
C LEU A 21 19.14 -0.24 -1.05
N ARG A 22 18.74 -1.50 -1.15
CA ARG A 22 17.46 -1.98 -0.63
C ARG A 22 17.59 -2.54 0.78
N ASP A 23 16.62 -2.26 1.61
CA ASP A 23 16.44 -2.99 2.86
C ASP A 23 16.28 -4.48 2.53
N LYS A 24 17.11 -5.33 3.15
CA LYS A 24 17.14 -6.78 2.87
C LYS A 24 15.85 -7.51 3.26
N LYS A 25 15.06 -6.94 4.19
CA LYS A 25 13.81 -7.52 4.69
C LYS A 25 12.59 -7.01 3.93
N THR A 26 12.53 -5.72 3.63
CA THR A 26 11.37 -5.07 3.04
C THR A 26 11.50 -4.82 1.54
N GLY A 27 12.73 -4.88 1.00
CA GLY A 27 13.02 -4.53 -0.39
C GLY A 27 12.88 -3.04 -0.73
N GLN A 28 12.71 -2.20 0.28
CA GLN A 28 12.45 -0.77 0.16
C GLN A 28 13.76 0.02 0.12
N LEU A 29 13.70 1.20 -0.50
CA LEU A 29 14.79 2.16 -0.49
C LEU A 29 14.61 3.15 0.67
N TYR A 30 15.67 3.44 1.39
CA TYR A 30 15.65 4.52 2.37
C TYR A 30 15.60 5.89 1.70
N SER A 31 14.98 6.87 2.34
CA SER A 31 14.76 8.21 1.77
C SER A 31 16.05 8.93 1.34
N ASN A 32 17.14 8.77 2.08
CA ASN A 32 18.47 9.30 1.72
C ASN A 32 19.02 8.63 0.46
N GLN A 33 18.79 7.34 0.28
CA GLN A 33 19.21 6.59 -0.90
C GLN A 33 18.39 6.96 -2.13
N VAL A 34 17.09 7.22 -1.94
CA VAL A 34 16.21 7.73 -3.00
C VAL A 34 16.70 9.09 -3.49
N ALA A 35 17.08 9.99 -2.59
CA ALA A 35 17.61 11.30 -2.95
C ALA A 35 18.92 11.19 -3.74
N ALA A 36 19.84 10.34 -3.28
CA ALA A 36 21.09 10.09 -3.97
C ALA A 36 20.90 9.46 -5.37
N LEU A 37 19.93 8.54 -5.48
CA LEU A 37 19.60 7.90 -6.74
C LEU A 37 18.94 8.89 -7.72
N ARG A 38 18.05 9.76 -7.23
CA ARG A 38 17.42 10.82 -8.06
C ARG A 38 18.45 11.78 -8.63
N ALA A 39 19.49 12.15 -7.86
CA ALA A 39 20.56 13.00 -8.33
C ALA A 39 21.36 12.39 -9.49
N ARG A 40 21.41 11.06 -9.57
CA ARG A 40 22.17 10.33 -10.59
C ARG A 40 21.28 9.65 -11.65
N LEU A 41 20.00 9.99 -11.70
CA LEU A 41 19.06 9.35 -12.63
C LEU A 41 19.46 9.55 -14.10
N HIS A 42 20.11 10.67 -14.41
CA HIS A 42 20.62 10.97 -15.76
C HIS A 42 21.73 10.01 -16.22
N GLU A 43 22.43 9.36 -15.28
CA GLU A 43 23.47 8.35 -15.57
C GLU A 43 22.87 6.94 -15.79
N LEU A 44 21.56 6.78 -15.49
CA LEU A 44 20.89 5.48 -15.44
C LEU A 44 19.72 5.43 -16.44
N PRO A 45 19.99 5.31 -17.76
CA PRO A 45 18.93 5.25 -18.75
C PRO A 45 18.01 4.04 -18.51
N GLY A 46 16.70 4.24 -18.57
CA GLY A 46 15.70 3.19 -18.37
C GLY A 46 15.36 2.88 -16.91
N VAL A 47 15.92 3.64 -15.94
CA VAL A 47 15.53 3.54 -14.53
C VAL A 47 14.49 4.59 -14.21
N GLU A 48 13.37 4.16 -13.65
CA GLU A 48 12.29 5.03 -13.14
C GLU A 48 12.12 4.80 -11.63
N ILE A 49 11.91 5.88 -10.88
CA ILE A 49 11.62 5.81 -9.44
C ILE A 49 10.14 6.08 -9.26
N GLU A 50 9.39 5.06 -8.90
CA GLU A 50 7.98 5.17 -8.53
C GLU A 50 7.85 5.30 -7.01
N THR A 51 6.92 6.13 -6.57
CA THR A 51 6.51 6.24 -5.17
C THR A 51 5.17 5.54 -5.00
N ASP A 52 5.13 4.58 -4.11
CA ASP A 52 3.93 3.82 -3.80
C ASP A 52 3.48 4.08 -2.36
N LEU A 53 2.18 3.95 -2.09
CA LEU A 53 1.60 4.09 -0.76
C LEU A 53 1.52 2.72 -0.11
N MET A 54 2.05 2.62 1.09
CA MET A 54 1.97 1.41 1.88
C MET A 54 1.31 1.69 3.23
N ARG A 55 0.48 0.74 3.67
CA ARG A 55 -0.13 0.80 4.99
C ARG A 55 0.97 0.72 6.06
N TYR A 56 0.97 1.65 6.97
CA TYR A 56 1.88 1.69 8.11
C TYR A 56 1.11 1.47 9.41
N PHE A 57 1.58 0.55 10.24
CA PHE A 57 0.99 0.20 11.52
C PHE A 57 1.99 0.56 12.63
N PRO A 58 1.83 1.71 13.31
CA PRO A 58 2.78 2.16 14.33
C PRO A 58 2.96 1.15 15.47
N ARG A 59 1.88 0.47 15.84
CA ARG A 59 1.84 -0.54 16.92
C ARG A 59 1.34 -1.90 16.38
N HIS A 60 1.91 -2.35 15.26
CA HIS A 60 1.39 -3.52 14.56
C HIS A 60 1.49 -4.84 15.34
N TYR A 61 2.40 -4.93 16.32
CA TYR A 61 2.53 -6.15 17.12
C TYR A 61 1.36 -6.34 18.10
N GLU A 62 0.81 -5.24 18.61
CA GLU A 62 -0.26 -5.27 19.60
C GLU A 62 -1.60 -5.67 18.98
N ALA A 63 -1.90 -5.18 17.79
CA ALA A 63 -3.20 -5.34 17.14
C ALA A 63 -3.13 -6.14 15.80
N ALA A 64 -2.04 -6.86 15.53
CA ALA A 64 -1.81 -7.50 14.23
C ALA A 64 -2.93 -8.48 13.83
N HIS A 65 -3.44 -9.28 14.78
CA HIS A 65 -4.50 -10.26 14.51
C HIS A 65 -5.84 -9.59 14.23
N LEU A 66 -6.13 -8.49 14.93
CA LEU A 66 -7.36 -7.73 14.77
C LEU A 66 -7.34 -6.92 13.47
N LEU A 67 -6.29 -6.16 13.25
CA LEU A 67 -6.16 -5.31 12.06
C LEU A 67 -6.05 -6.14 10.79
N GLY A 68 -5.31 -7.25 10.85
CA GLY A 68 -5.06 -8.08 9.70
C GLY A 68 -3.93 -7.55 8.81
N TYR A 69 -3.92 -7.98 7.55
CA TYR A 69 -2.90 -7.60 6.59
C TYR A 69 -3.48 -7.36 5.20
N MET A 70 -2.72 -6.64 4.39
CA MET A 70 -3.02 -6.39 2.99
C MET A 70 -2.08 -7.18 2.08
N SER A 71 -2.58 -7.58 0.92
CA SER A 71 -1.75 -8.13 -0.16
C SER A 71 -2.18 -7.58 -1.51
N ARG A 72 -1.36 -7.81 -2.53
CA ARG A 72 -1.71 -7.43 -3.90
C ARG A 72 -2.93 -8.17 -4.37
N VAL A 73 -3.75 -7.48 -5.17
CA VAL A 73 -4.93 -8.02 -5.82
C VAL A 73 -4.52 -9.14 -6.79
N THR A 74 -5.21 -10.26 -6.70
CA THR A 74 -5.03 -11.40 -7.61
C THR A 74 -5.98 -11.32 -8.81
N ALA A 75 -5.73 -12.15 -9.82
CA ALA A 75 -6.64 -12.27 -10.95
C ALA A 75 -8.06 -12.75 -10.54
N GLU A 76 -8.13 -13.54 -9.47
CA GLU A 76 -9.40 -14.01 -8.92
C GLU A 76 -10.18 -12.90 -8.21
N ASP A 77 -9.51 -12.07 -7.42
CA ASP A 77 -10.11 -10.91 -6.77
C ASP A 77 -10.75 -9.97 -7.81
N ARG A 78 -10.05 -9.74 -8.93
CA ARG A 78 -10.56 -8.94 -10.02
C ARG A 78 -11.79 -9.53 -10.70
N ARG A 79 -11.81 -10.84 -10.86
CA ARG A 79 -13.00 -11.53 -11.45
C ARG A 79 -14.21 -11.42 -10.55
N ARG A 80 -14.01 -11.57 -9.23
CA ARG A 80 -15.11 -11.50 -8.23
C ARG A 80 -15.68 -10.09 -8.08
N ARG A 81 -14.83 -9.07 -8.23
CA ARG A 81 -15.21 -7.67 -8.00
C ARG A 81 -14.83 -6.81 -9.21
N GLN A 82 -15.44 -7.12 -10.37
CA GLN A 82 -15.15 -6.47 -11.65
C GLN A 82 -15.22 -4.94 -11.55
N GLY A 83 -14.18 -4.28 -12.05
CA GLY A 83 -14.11 -2.81 -12.16
C GLY A 83 -13.66 -2.05 -10.90
N ILE A 84 -13.56 -2.73 -9.74
CA ILE A 84 -13.17 -2.06 -8.49
C ILE A 84 -11.65 -2.01 -8.33
N TYR A 85 -10.94 -3.04 -8.76
CA TYR A 85 -9.50 -3.19 -8.53
C TYR A 85 -8.67 -3.16 -9.80
N ALA A 86 -7.56 -2.41 -9.75
CA ALA A 86 -6.47 -2.52 -10.70
C ALA A 86 -5.48 -3.64 -10.30
N LEU A 87 -4.61 -4.07 -11.25
CA LEU A 87 -3.64 -5.16 -11.00
C LEU A 87 -2.61 -4.86 -9.91
N ARG A 88 -2.35 -3.56 -9.66
CA ARG A 88 -1.36 -3.12 -8.67
C ARG A 88 -1.97 -2.75 -7.33
N ASP A 89 -3.29 -2.79 -7.20
CA ASP A 89 -3.97 -2.43 -5.97
C ASP A 89 -3.64 -3.41 -4.84
N MET A 90 -3.75 -2.90 -3.62
CA MET A 90 -3.68 -3.69 -2.40
C MET A 90 -5.09 -3.95 -1.89
N ILE A 91 -5.33 -5.13 -1.34
CA ILE A 91 -6.62 -5.53 -0.75
C ILE A 91 -6.41 -6.11 0.64
N GLY A 92 -7.29 -5.79 1.56
CA GLY A 92 -7.34 -6.40 2.89
C GLY A 92 -7.69 -7.89 2.81
N ARG A 93 -6.90 -8.74 3.47
CA ARG A 93 -7.07 -10.21 3.44
C ARG A 93 -7.73 -10.74 4.68
N THR A 94 -7.51 -10.13 5.80
CA THR A 94 -8.03 -10.55 7.09
C THR A 94 -8.36 -9.35 7.97
N GLY A 95 -9.07 -9.58 9.06
CA GLY A 95 -9.33 -8.60 10.10
C GLY A 95 -10.11 -7.37 9.63
N VAL A 96 -9.84 -6.25 10.28
CA VAL A 96 -10.47 -4.95 9.99
C VAL A 96 -10.15 -4.50 8.56
N GLU A 97 -8.92 -4.73 8.08
CA GLU A 97 -8.53 -4.39 6.71
C GLU A 97 -9.41 -5.10 5.67
N GLN A 98 -9.84 -6.32 5.94
CA GLN A 98 -10.76 -7.05 5.04
C GLN A 98 -12.20 -6.59 5.20
N SER A 99 -12.68 -6.47 6.44
CA SER A 99 -14.08 -6.18 6.71
C SER A 99 -14.48 -4.76 6.34
N MET A 100 -13.54 -3.79 6.51
CA MET A 100 -13.74 -2.37 6.22
C MET A 100 -13.01 -1.92 4.95
N GLU A 101 -12.63 -2.85 4.08
CA GLU A 101 -11.79 -2.59 2.91
C GLU A 101 -12.38 -1.51 2.00
N LEU A 102 -13.67 -1.54 1.70
CA LEU A 102 -14.33 -0.56 0.85
C LEU A 102 -14.38 0.85 1.47
N THR A 103 -14.46 0.93 2.80
CA THR A 103 -14.44 2.18 3.54
C THR A 103 -13.02 2.78 3.57
N LEU A 104 -12.03 1.94 3.85
CA LEU A 104 -10.63 2.35 4.00
C LEU A 104 -9.95 2.67 2.67
N ARG A 105 -10.39 2.04 1.59
CA ARG A 105 -9.73 2.09 0.29
C ARG A 105 -9.79 3.46 -0.39
N GLY A 106 -10.95 4.13 -0.34
CA GLY A 106 -11.22 5.31 -1.16
C GLY A 106 -11.37 5.00 -2.65
N THR A 107 -11.24 6.01 -3.47
CA THR A 107 -11.34 5.91 -4.94
C THR A 107 -10.03 6.31 -5.58
N ALA A 108 -9.47 5.45 -6.41
CA ALA A 108 -8.24 5.73 -7.14
C ALA A 108 -8.48 6.85 -8.17
N GLY A 109 -7.58 7.80 -8.21
CA GLY A 109 -7.55 8.79 -9.28
C GLY A 109 -7.08 8.17 -10.60
N ARG A 110 -7.40 8.84 -11.69
CA ARG A 110 -6.99 8.44 -13.04
C ARG A 110 -6.33 9.60 -13.74
N ALA A 111 -5.27 9.32 -14.46
CA ALA A 111 -4.63 10.28 -15.35
C ALA A 111 -4.40 9.60 -16.70
N LEU A 112 -4.94 10.21 -17.75
CA LEU A 112 -4.73 9.77 -19.12
C LEU A 112 -3.50 10.46 -19.70
N HIS A 113 -2.59 9.70 -20.25
CA HIS A 113 -1.42 10.21 -20.94
C HIS A 113 -1.38 9.67 -22.36
N VAL A 114 -1.31 10.55 -23.34
CA VAL A 114 -1.03 10.15 -24.73
C VAL A 114 0.48 10.06 -24.90
N LYS A 115 0.94 8.96 -25.49
CA LYS A 115 2.34 8.78 -25.89
C LYS A 115 2.41 8.65 -27.41
N ASP A 116 3.43 9.24 -28.02
CA ASP A 116 3.74 9.00 -29.42
C ASP A 116 4.33 7.58 -29.63
N ALA A 117 4.54 7.19 -30.87
CA ALA A 117 5.14 5.90 -31.21
C ALA A 117 6.57 5.71 -30.68
N LYS A 118 7.25 6.79 -30.25
CA LYS A 118 8.56 6.79 -29.64
C LYS A 118 8.53 6.82 -28.12
N GLY A 119 7.33 6.85 -27.53
CA GLY A 119 7.13 6.85 -26.08
C GLY A 119 7.19 8.22 -25.41
N HIS A 120 7.34 9.31 -26.16
CA HIS A 120 7.30 10.65 -25.59
C HIS A 120 5.88 11.00 -25.16
N ARG A 121 5.73 11.66 -24.02
CA ARG A 121 4.43 12.16 -23.55
C ARG A 121 4.02 13.35 -24.43
N SER A 122 2.82 13.28 -24.99
CA SER A 122 2.20 14.43 -25.65
C SER A 122 1.58 15.37 -24.61
N GLU A 123 1.53 16.65 -24.92
CA GLU A 123 0.97 17.67 -24.04
C GLU A 123 -0.53 17.46 -23.78
N ALA A 124 -1.00 17.91 -22.62
CA ALA A 124 -2.36 17.69 -22.12
C ALA A 124 -3.49 18.11 -23.10
N HIS A 125 -3.24 19.09 -23.96
CA HIS A 125 -4.22 19.58 -24.92
C HIS A 125 -4.67 18.53 -25.96
N ALA A 126 -3.79 17.58 -26.28
CA ALA A 126 -4.14 16.47 -27.20
C ALA A 126 -5.13 15.48 -26.55
N LEU A 127 -5.19 15.43 -25.23
CA LEU A 127 -6.06 14.55 -24.45
C LEU A 127 -7.51 15.03 -24.38
N GLU A 128 -7.74 16.33 -24.26
CA GLU A 128 -9.09 16.94 -24.27
C GLU A 128 -9.81 16.66 -25.59
N VAL A 129 -9.07 16.69 -26.71
CA VAL A 129 -9.62 16.47 -28.04
C VAL A 129 -9.95 14.98 -28.29
N LEU A 130 -9.16 14.06 -27.74
CA LEU A 130 -9.28 12.62 -28.05
C LEU A 130 -10.23 11.87 -27.13
N ALA A 131 -10.36 12.29 -25.87
CA ALA A 131 -11.09 11.53 -24.86
C ALA A 131 -12.52 12.06 -24.59
N GLY A 132 -12.85 13.27 -25.00
CA GLY A 132 -14.17 13.87 -24.73
C GLY A 132 -14.55 13.97 -23.25
N GLY A 133 -13.56 13.82 -22.35
CA GLY A 133 -13.73 13.83 -20.91
C GLY A 133 -12.56 14.49 -20.18
N GLU A 134 -12.68 14.64 -18.87
CA GLU A 134 -11.60 15.21 -18.06
C GLU A 134 -10.37 14.31 -18.08
N PRO A 135 -9.18 14.81 -18.47
CA PRO A 135 -7.96 14.02 -18.56
C PRO A 135 -7.41 13.60 -17.19
N PHE A 136 -8.00 14.12 -16.14
CA PHE A 136 -7.54 13.90 -14.78
C PHE A 136 -8.70 13.78 -13.80
N GLU A 137 -8.83 12.63 -13.15
CA GLU A 137 -9.69 12.41 -11.99
C GLU A 137 -8.84 12.37 -10.72
N ARG A 138 -9.18 13.18 -9.73
CA ARG A 138 -8.48 13.18 -8.46
C ARG A 138 -8.76 11.91 -7.67
N ALA A 139 -7.73 11.37 -7.01
CA ALA A 139 -7.92 10.35 -6.01
C ALA A 139 -8.68 10.91 -4.81
N VAL A 140 -9.64 10.15 -4.30
CA VAL A 140 -10.38 10.45 -3.07
C VAL A 140 -9.92 9.46 -1.99
N GLY A 141 -9.41 9.98 -0.88
CA GLY A 141 -8.99 9.16 0.25
C GLY A 141 -10.17 8.35 0.82
N GLY A 142 -9.85 7.19 1.42
CA GLY A 142 -10.84 6.43 2.18
C GLY A 142 -11.24 7.15 3.46
N GLN A 143 -12.23 6.60 4.13
CA GLN A 143 -12.72 7.12 5.40
C GLN A 143 -11.96 6.48 6.56
N ASP A 144 -11.81 7.23 7.65
CA ASP A 144 -11.25 6.72 8.89
C ASP A 144 -12.23 5.74 9.56
N VAL A 145 -11.67 4.68 10.14
CA VAL A 145 -12.43 3.70 10.91
C VAL A 145 -11.96 3.75 12.35
N TRP A 146 -12.89 4.00 13.24
CA TRP A 146 -12.67 4.03 14.68
C TRP A 146 -13.03 2.69 15.29
N LEU A 147 -12.15 2.16 16.12
CA LEU A 147 -12.36 0.93 16.84
C LEU A 147 -12.49 1.21 18.33
N THR A 148 -13.19 0.35 19.04
CA THR A 148 -13.34 0.41 20.50
C THR A 148 -12.12 -0.09 21.25
N ILE A 149 -11.11 -0.57 20.52
CA ILE A 149 -9.89 -1.17 21.08
C ILE A 149 -9.02 -0.12 21.77
N ASP A 150 -8.73 -0.35 23.03
CA ASP A 150 -7.68 0.34 23.77
C ASP A 150 -6.35 -0.34 23.51
N ILE A 151 -5.48 0.37 22.80
CA ILE A 151 -4.22 -0.20 22.33
C ILE A 151 -3.23 -0.45 23.49
N ASP A 152 -3.31 0.31 24.56
CA ASP A 152 -2.45 0.13 25.72
C ASP A 152 -2.92 -1.09 26.53
N LEU A 153 -4.24 -1.25 26.68
CA LEU A 153 -4.81 -2.46 27.27
C LEU A 153 -4.51 -3.70 26.43
N GLN A 154 -4.57 -3.60 25.11
CA GLN A 154 -4.18 -4.67 24.17
C GLN A 154 -2.72 -5.09 24.38
N GLU A 155 -1.82 -4.13 24.59
CA GLU A 155 -0.41 -4.40 24.89
C GLU A 155 -0.25 -5.16 26.22
N GLU A 156 -0.97 -4.78 27.27
CA GLU A 156 -0.93 -5.47 28.55
C GLU A 156 -1.46 -6.90 28.46
N VAL A 157 -2.56 -7.11 27.74
CA VAL A 157 -3.08 -8.46 27.46
C VAL A 157 -2.02 -9.30 26.74
N ARG A 158 -1.39 -8.76 25.68
CA ARG A 158 -0.32 -9.46 24.97
C ARG A 158 0.87 -9.80 25.90
N LYS A 159 1.27 -8.88 26.78
CA LYS A 159 2.35 -9.12 27.77
C LYS A 159 2.01 -10.25 28.72
N ALA A 160 0.75 -10.37 29.12
CA ALA A 160 0.29 -11.46 29.99
C ALA A 160 0.46 -12.84 29.33
N PHE A 161 0.34 -12.92 27.99
CA PHE A 161 0.51 -14.18 27.24
C PHE A 161 1.96 -14.59 27.00
N ARG A 162 2.97 -13.76 27.30
CA ARG A 162 4.38 -14.03 26.94
C ARG A 162 4.95 -15.35 27.46
N TYR A 163 4.35 -15.89 28.51
CA TYR A 163 4.77 -17.17 29.10
C TYR A 163 3.96 -18.39 28.63
N TYR A 164 2.92 -18.15 27.83
CA TYR A 164 2.03 -19.19 27.35
C TYR A 164 2.30 -19.46 25.87
N LYS A 165 2.23 -20.74 25.47
CA LYS A 165 2.45 -21.13 24.06
C LYS A 165 1.26 -20.76 23.16
N SER A 166 0.07 -20.73 23.72
CA SER A 166 -1.17 -20.39 23.01
C SER A 166 -2.23 -19.96 24.01
N GLY A 167 -3.14 -19.12 23.57
CA GLY A 167 -4.25 -18.64 24.37
C GLY A 167 -5.06 -17.63 23.57
N ALA A 168 -6.22 -17.27 24.11
CA ALA A 168 -7.05 -16.20 23.62
C ALA A 168 -7.62 -15.43 24.83
N ALA A 169 -7.78 -14.13 24.68
CA ALA A 169 -8.41 -13.28 25.66
C ALA A 169 -9.30 -12.26 24.96
N ALA A 170 -10.41 -11.91 25.60
CA ALA A 170 -11.25 -10.80 25.21
C ALA A 170 -11.57 -9.97 26.44
N VAL A 171 -11.40 -8.67 26.34
CA VAL A 171 -11.76 -7.71 27.38
C VAL A 171 -12.92 -6.88 26.90
N ILE A 172 -14.02 -6.90 27.66
CA ILE A 172 -15.30 -6.26 27.28
C ILE A 172 -15.70 -5.31 28.39
N ASP A 173 -16.13 -4.09 28.05
CA ASP A 173 -16.79 -3.20 29.01
C ASP A 173 -18.20 -3.75 29.30
N PRO A 174 -18.51 -4.14 30.54
CA PRO A 174 -19.82 -4.73 30.88
C PRO A 174 -20.97 -3.73 30.80
N ARG A 175 -20.69 -2.43 30.75
CA ARG A 175 -21.72 -1.38 30.68
C ARG A 175 -22.13 -1.07 29.24
N THR A 176 -21.19 -1.10 28.29
CA THR A 176 -21.40 -0.75 26.90
C THR A 176 -21.44 -1.96 25.98
N GLY A 177 -20.81 -3.08 26.38
CA GLY A 177 -20.61 -4.24 25.53
C GLY A 177 -19.49 -4.09 24.53
N GLU A 178 -18.72 -3.00 24.59
CA GLU A 178 -17.61 -2.75 23.69
C GLU A 178 -16.43 -3.66 23.98
N ILE A 179 -15.79 -4.14 22.91
CA ILE A 179 -14.55 -4.94 23.02
C ILE A 179 -13.37 -3.96 23.10
N LEU A 180 -12.67 -3.99 24.22
CA LEU A 180 -11.54 -3.11 24.51
C LEU A 180 -10.18 -3.76 24.17
N ALA A 181 -10.09 -5.09 24.25
CA ALA A 181 -8.92 -5.84 23.81
C ALA A 181 -9.32 -7.25 23.35
N LEU A 182 -8.52 -7.83 22.44
CA LEU A 182 -8.84 -9.13 21.83
C LEU A 182 -7.55 -9.90 21.50
#